data_5c5eb872c4fd7a65363c2e7e7683777b
#
_entry.id   5c5eb872c4fd7a65363c2e7e7683777b
#
_cell.length_a   1.000
_cell.length_b   1.000
_cell.length_c   1.000
_cell.angle_alpha   90.00
_cell.angle_beta   90.00
_cell.angle_gamma   90.00
#
_symmetry.space_group_name_H-M   'P 1'
#
loop_
_entity.id
_entity.type
_entity.pdbx_description
1 polymer ?
#
loop_
_entity_poly.entity_id
_entity_poly.type
_entity_poly.pdbx_seq_one_letter_code
_entity_poly.pdbx_strand_id
1 'polypeptide(L)'
;TKRVRNQIKMLKRNKSEDAFQVYMNAFASTYDPHTQYFSPRTSENFNINMSLSLEGIGAVLKTEDDVTSIVRLVPAGPAAKSGAVKPTDKITAVGQGVNGPMIDIVGWRLDDVVELIRGPKGSTVQLQVVGADADKESSRRVTIVRNTIKLEEQAAQAKVCLLYTSPSPRDCRL
;
A
#
# COMPACT_ATOMS: atom_id res chain seq x y z
N THR A 1 14.22 18.66 19.17
CA THR A 1 14.87 17.50 18.54
C THR A 1 14.02 16.96 17.38
N LYS A 2 14.63 16.35 16.34
CA LYS A 2 13.97 15.85 15.12
C LYS A 2 12.78 14.92 15.44
N ARG A 3 12.95 14.06 16.45
CA ARG A 3 11.91 13.09 16.90
C ARG A 3 10.61 13.78 17.35
N VAL A 4 10.70 14.80 18.20
CA VAL A 4 9.53 15.54 18.70
C VAL A 4 8.83 16.28 17.56
N ARG A 5 9.58 16.90 16.65
CA ARG A 5 9.02 17.58 15.48
C ARG A 5 8.24 16.60 14.59
N ASN A 6 8.76 15.42 14.37
CA ASN A 6 8.08 14.38 13.60
C ASN A 6 6.80 13.88 14.30
N GLN A 7 6.81 13.71 15.63
CA GLN A 7 5.61 13.38 16.39
C GLN A 7 4.52 14.44 16.28
N ILE A 8 4.89 15.73 16.43
CA ILE A 8 3.94 16.83 16.25
C ILE A 8 3.38 16.86 14.82
N LYS A 9 4.24 16.61 13.83
CA LYS A 9 3.82 16.54 12.42
C LYS A 9 2.84 15.40 12.17
N MET A 10 3.07 14.23 12.75
CA MET A 10 2.14 13.10 12.66
C MET A 10 0.78 13.42 13.32
N LEU A 11 0.79 14.01 14.51
CA LEU A 11 -0.45 14.41 15.19
C LEU A 11 -1.27 15.43 14.39
N LYS A 12 -0.62 16.40 13.75
CA LYS A 12 -1.29 17.38 12.89
C LYS A 12 -1.90 16.79 11.61
N ARG A 13 -1.48 15.59 11.21
CA ARG A 13 -2.01 14.89 10.02
C ARG A 13 -3.24 14.03 10.32
N ASN A 14 -3.61 13.87 11.61
CA ASN A 14 -4.81 13.14 11.97
C ASN A 14 -6.05 13.90 11.52
N LYS A 15 -6.97 13.17 10.92
CA LYS A 15 -8.27 13.68 10.46
C LYS A 15 -9.33 13.39 11.53
N SER A 16 -10.46 14.06 11.44
CA SER A 16 -11.62 13.84 12.34
C SER A 16 -12.10 12.37 12.28
N GLU A 17 -12.00 11.72 11.14
CA GLU A 17 -12.34 10.32 10.95
C GLU A 17 -11.41 9.38 11.74
N ASP A 18 -10.11 9.68 11.83
CA ASP A 18 -9.17 8.90 12.66
C ASP A 18 -9.56 9.00 14.14
N ALA A 19 -9.93 10.20 14.62
CA ALA A 19 -10.41 10.41 15.98
C ALA A 19 -11.74 9.69 16.24
N PHE A 20 -12.67 9.74 15.29
CA PHE A 20 -13.94 9.04 15.37
C PHE A 20 -13.75 7.52 15.45
N GLN A 21 -12.85 6.95 14.64
CA GLN A 21 -12.53 5.52 14.68
C GLN A 21 -11.97 5.11 16.05
N VAL A 22 -11.06 5.91 16.63
CA VAL A 22 -10.52 5.66 17.97
C VAL A 22 -11.62 5.68 19.02
N TYR A 23 -12.51 6.69 18.97
CA TYR A 23 -13.63 6.80 19.88
C TYR A 23 -14.59 5.60 19.78
N MET A 24 -15.00 5.23 18.57
CA MET A 24 -15.89 4.08 18.35
C MET A 24 -15.27 2.76 18.79
N ASN A 25 -13.97 2.58 18.59
CA ASN A 25 -13.28 1.39 19.04
C ASN A 25 -13.17 1.34 20.57
N ALA A 26 -12.90 2.48 21.22
CA ALA A 26 -12.92 2.56 22.69
C ALA A 26 -14.31 2.22 23.24
N PHE A 27 -15.38 2.72 22.61
CA PHE A 27 -16.75 2.41 22.99
C PHE A 27 -17.09 0.93 22.77
N ALA A 28 -16.80 0.37 21.58
CA ALA A 28 -17.08 -1.03 21.28
C ALA A 28 -16.37 -2.00 22.23
N SER A 29 -15.12 -1.71 22.59
CA SER A 29 -14.32 -2.54 23.51
C SER A 29 -14.87 -2.61 24.93
N THR A 30 -15.76 -1.69 25.31
CA THR A 30 -16.44 -1.76 26.61
C THR A 30 -17.52 -2.86 26.67
N TYR A 31 -18.02 -3.29 25.51
CA TYR A 31 -19.03 -4.33 25.39
C TYR A 31 -18.42 -5.68 25.02
N ASP A 32 -17.51 -5.68 24.04
CA ASP A 32 -16.82 -6.87 23.56
C ASP A 32 -15.41 -6.53 23.08
N PRO A 33 -14.35 -7.15 23.65
CA PRO A 33 -12.97 -6.88 23.27
C PRO A 33 -12.61 -7.30 21.84
N HIS A 34 -13.46 -8.10 21.19
CA HIS A 34 -13.24 -8.57 19.82
C HIS A 34 -14.00 -7.76 18.75
N THR A 35 -14.89 -6.88 19.21
CA THR A 35 -15.65 -6.00 18.29
C THR A 35 -14.84 -4.76 17.95
N GLN A 36 -14.73 -4.45 16.66
CA GLN A 36 -14.04 -3.28 16.16
C GLN A 36 -14.87 -2.53 15.12
N TYR A 37 -14.84 -1.21 15.21
CA TYR A 37 -15.36 -0.32 14.18
C TYR A 37 -14.27 -0.08 13.13
N PHE A 38 -14.61 -0.26 11.88
CA PHE A 38 -13.76 0.09 10.75
C PHE A 38 -14.31 1.33 10.05
N SER A 39 -13.48 2.35 9.90
CA SER A 39 -13.78 3.45 8.97
C SER A 39 -13.86 2.89 7.54
N PRO A 40 -14.50 3.61 6.60
CA PRO A 40 -14.60 3.16 5.19
C PRO A 40 -13.28 2.71 4.60
N ARG A 41 -12.21 3.47 4.82
CA ARG A 41 -10.86 3.14 4.38
C ARG A 41 -10.30 1.87 5.04
N THR A 42 -10.50 1.72 6.34
CA THR A 42 -10.04 0.53 7.07
C THR A 42 -10.80 -0.71 6.60
N SER A 43 -12.12 -0.57 6.35
CA SER A 43 -12.96 -1.62 5.79
C SER A 43 -12.51 -2.05 4.40
N GLU A 44 -12.17 -1.09 3.53
CA GLU A 44 -11.61 -1.40 2.20
C GLU A 44 -10.30 -2.17 2.29
N ASN A 45 -9.36 -1.73 3.14
CA ASN A 45 -8.09 -2.44 3.35
C ASN A 45 -8.31 -3.84 3.93
N PHE A 46 -9.28 -4.01 4.83
CA PHE A 46 -9.66 -5.32 5.35
C PHE A 46 -10.18 -6.24 4.23
N ASN A 47 -11.07 -5.72 3.38
CA ASN A 47 -11.61 -6.47 2.24
C ASN A 47 -10.51 -6.88 1.24
N ILE A 48 -9.54 -6.00 0.97
CA ILE A 48 -8.38 -6.29 0.12
C ILE A 48 -7.56 -7.44 0.72
N ASN A 49 -7.30 -7.41 2.03
CA ASN A 49 -6.56 -8.46 2.71
C ASN A 49 -7.30 -9.80 2.72
N MET A 50 -8.63 -9.78 2.81
CA MET A 50 -9.46 -10.99 2.77
C MET A 50 -9.58 -11.56 1.35
N SER A 51 -9.78 -10.71 0.35
CA SER A 51 -9.90 -11.13 -1.05
C SER A 51 -8.55 -11.45 -1.70
N LEU A 52 -7.43 -11.09 -1.05
CA LEU A 52 -6.06 -11.20 -1.58
C LEU A 52 -5.93 -10.59 -2.98
N SER A 53 -6.71 -9.58 -3.25
CA SER A 53 -6.71 -8.87 -4.53
C SER A 53 -6.97 -7.39 -4.34
N LEU A 54 -6.32 -6.58 -5.15
CA LEU A 54 -6.52 -5.14 -5.16
C LEU A 54 -6.49 -4.61 -6.60
N GLU A 55 -7.11 -3.47 -6.82
CA GLU A 55 -7.05 -2.77 -8.10
C GLU A 55 -6.07 -1.59 -8.01
N GLY A 56 -5.10 -1.56 -8.92
CA GLY A 56 -4.06 -0.53 -8.91
C GLY A 56 -2.89 -0.84 -9.82
N ILE A 57 -1.72 -0.33 -9.48
CA ILE A 57 -0.50 -0.47 -10.28
C ILE A 57 0.42 -1.63 -9.86
N GLY A 58 0.27 -2.17 -8.65
CA GLY A 58 1.13 -3.24 -8.13
C GLY A 58 2.50 -2.76 -7.65
N ALA A 59 2.53 -1.70 -6.89
CA ALA A 59 3.74 -1.20 -6.23
C ALA A 59 3.55 -1.15 -4.72
N VAL A 60 4.56 -1.57 -3.97
CA VAL A 60 4.64 -1.40 -2.52
C VAL A 60 5.35 -0.09 -2.25
N LEU A 61 4.68 0.80 -1.54
CA LEU A 61 5.13 2.16 -1.27
C LEU A 61 5.52 2.34 0.19
N LYS A 62 6.48 3.22 0.45
CA LYS A 62 6.79 3.74 1.79
C LYS A 62 6.94 5.26 1.73
N THR A 63 6.75 5.93 2.85
CA THR A 63 7.10 7.35 3.00
C THR A 63 8.37 7.46 3.81
N GLU A 64 9.35 8.18 3.27
CA GLU A 64 10.62 8.49 3.91
C GLU A 64 10.95 9.97 3.69
N ASP A 65 11.20 10.70 4.77
CA ASP A 65 11.47 12.15 4.73
C ASP A 65 10.43 12.95 3.89
N ASP A 66 9.14 12.65 4.10
CA ASP A 66 7.98 13.27 3.42
C ASP A 66 7.85 12.97 1.91
N VAL A 67 8.67 12.09 1.38
CA VAL A 67 8.59 11.67 -0.02
C VAL A 67 8.14 10.21 -0.07
N THR A 68 7.19 9.93 -0.96
CA THR A 68 6.75 8.55 -1.21
C THR A 68 7.71 7.86 -2.17
N SER A 69 8.27 6.73 -1.76
CA SER A 69 9.19 5.92 -2.56
C SER A 69 8.63 4.51 -2.79
N ILE A 70 9.05 3.90 -3.90
CA ILE A 70 8.69 2.54 -4.28
C ILE A 70 9.71 1.59 -3.63
N VAL A 71 9.22 0.69 -2.77
CA VAL A 71 10.06 -0.33 -2.12
C VAL A 71 10.28 -1.52 -3.05
N ARG A 72 9.18 -2.04 -3.60
CA ARG A 72 9.20 -3.17 -4.53
C ARG A 72 7.98 -3.13 -5.44
N LEU A 73 8.08 -3.82 -6.56
CA LEU A 73 6.98 -4.04 -7.49
C LEU A 73 6.44 -5.46 -7.30
N VAL A 74 5.11 -5.59 -7.38
CA VAL A 74 4.48 -6.91 -7.36
C VAL A 74 4.75 -7.60 -8.69
N PRO A 75 5.28 -8.81 -8.71
CA PRO A 75 5.46 -9.58 -9.94
C PRO A 75 4.16 -9.67 -10.72
N ALA A 76 4.23 -9.60 -12.06
CA ALA A 76 3.07 -9.57 -12.95
C ALA A 76 2.11 -8.37 -12.79
N GLY A 77 2.37 -7.43 -11.87
CA GLY A 77 1.61 -6.18 -11.76
C GLY A 77 1.84 -5.20 -12.92
N PRO A 78 0.92 -4.25 -13.15
CA PRO A 78 1.05 -3.27 -14.24
C PRO A 78 2.33 -2.46 -14.20
N ALA A 79 2.78 -2.02 -13.03
CA ALA A 79 4.02 -1.25 -12.87
C ALA A 79 5.26 -2.09 -13.23
N ALA A 80 5.29 -3.38 -12.84
CA ALA A 80 6.37 -4.29 -13.20
C ALA A 80 6.40 -4.56 -14.71
N LYS A 81 5.22 -4.79 -15.32
CA LYS A 81 5.09 -5.05 -16.76
C LYS A 81 5.47 -3.84 -17.62
N SER A 82 5.20 -2.64 -17.15
CA SER A 82 5.55 -1.42 -17.91
C SER A 82 7.06 -1.20 -17.99
N GLY A 83 7.83 -1.72 -17.04
CA GLY A 83 9.29 -1.51 -16.95
C GLY A 83 9.70 -0.03 -16.75
N ALA A 84 8.72 0.87 -16.70
CA ALA A 84 8.97 2.31 -16.65
C ALA A 84 9.24 2.83 -15.23
N VAL A 85 8.97 2.00 -14.22
CA VAL A 85 9.13 2.33 -12.79
C VAL A 85 10.04 1.30 -12.15
N LYS A 86 10.95 1.75 -11.30
CA LYS A 86 11.92 0.88 -10.63
C LYS A 86 11.74 0.94 -9.11
N PRO A 87 12.14 -0.12 -8.37
CA PRO A 87 12.35 -0.01 -6.94
C PRO A 87 13.29 1.16 -6.63
N THR A 88 13.08 1.83 -5.51
CA THR A 88 13.77 3.05 -5.05
C THR A 88 13.37 4.35 -5.74
N ASP A 89 12.62 4.32 -6.83
CA ASP A 89 12.07 5.54 -7.45
C ASP A 89 11.18 6.31 -6.46
N LYS A 90 11.29 7.64 -6.48
CA LYS A 90 10.50 8.55 -5.66
C LYS A 90 9.37 9.13 -6.48
N ILE A 91 8.16 9.13 -5.93
CA ILE A 91 6.98 9.71 -6.58
C ILE A 91 6.77 11.12 -6.02
N THR A 92 6.73 12.10 -6.89
CA THR A 92 6.54 13.52 -6.50
C THR A 92 5.16 14.03 -6.84
N ALA A 93 4.54 13.55 -7.91
CA ALA A 93 3.17 13.94 -8.26
C ALA A 93 2.39 12.78 -8.88
N VAL A 94 1.06 12.83 -8.75
CA VAL A 94 0.12 11.86 -9.30
C VAL A 94 -0.95 12.58 -10.10
N GLY A 95 -1.28 12.08 -11.29
CA GLY A 95 -2.35 12.57 -12.14
C GLY A 95 -3.35 11.47 -12.48
N GLN A 96 -4.61 11.85 -12.67
CA GLN A 96 -5.67 10.92 -13.08
C GLN A 96 -5.90 11.01 -14.59
N GLY A 97 -6.04 9.86 -15.27
CA GLY A 97 -6.23 9.81 -16.73
C GLY A 97 -4.96 10.16 -17.49
N VAL A 98 -5.09 10.34 -18.81
CA VAL A 98 -3.95 10.62 -19.71
C VAL A 98 -3.54 12.10 -19.72
N ASN A 99 -4.49 13.02 -19.45
CA ASN A 99 -4.29 14.48 -19.52
C ASN A 99 -4.78 15.19 -18.25
N GLY A 100 -4.97 14.46 -17.13
CA GLY A 100 -5.42 15.06 -15.89
C GLY A 100 -4.35 15.96 -15.23
N PRO A 101 -4.78 16.87 -14.37
CA PRO A 101 -3.84 17.70 -13.62
C PRO A 101 -2.94 16.84 -12.74
N MET A 102 -1.67 17.18 -12.69
CA MET A 102 -0.71 16.55 -11.78
C MET A 102 -0.85 17.20 -10.40
N ILE A 103 -1.10 16.39 -9.40
CA ILE A 103 -1.23 16.80 -8.00
C ILE A 103 0.10 16.48 -7.32
N ASP A 104 0.75 17.50 -6.75
CA ASP A 104 1.95 17.31 -5.93
C ASP A 104 1.56 16.58 -4.63
N ILE A 105 2.26 15.48 -4.35
CA ILE A 105 2.01 14.62 -3.19
C ILE A 105 3.12 14.66 -2.14
N VAL A 106 4.11 15.52 -2.33
CA VAL A 106 5.21 15.67 -1.36
C VAL A 106 4.65 16.12 -0.01
N GLY A 107 4.99 15.41 1.04
CA GLY A 107 4.48 15.72 2.38
C GLY A 107 3.10 15.14 2.70
N TRP A 108 2.44 14.47 1.79
CA TRP A 108 1.14 13.83 2.03
C TRP A 108 1.26 12.57 2.90
N ARG A 109 0.15 12.14 3.50
CA ARG A 109 0.06 10.83 4.16
C ARG A 109 0.12 9.73 3.10
N LEU A 110 0.83 8.65 3.42
CA LEU A 110 0.94 7.50 2.50
C LEU A 110 -0.43 6.97 2.08
N ASP A 111 -1.39 6.91 3.02
CA ASP A 111 -2.74 6.42 2.74
C ASP A 111 -3.47 7.27 1.69
N ASP A 112 -3.34 8.60 1.78
CA ASP A 112 -3.96 9.53 0.82
C ASP A 112 -3.30 9.40 -0.57
N VAL A 113 -1.99 9.18 -0.60
CA VAL A 113 -1.25 8.91 -1.85
C VAL A 113 -1.67 7.57 -2.47
N VAL A 114 -1.80 6.54 -1.65
CA VAL A 114 -2.23 5.20 -2.10
C VAL A 114 -3.65 5.25 -2.67
N GLU A 115 -4.55 6.02 -2.06
CA GLU A 115 -5.92 6.24 -2.56
C GLU A 115 -5.93 6.89 -3.95
N LEU A 116 -5.05 7.87 -4.20
CA LEU A 116 -4.91 8.47 -5.53
C LEU A 116 -4.33 7.51 -6.57
N ILE A 117 -3.42 6.63 -6.16
CA ILE A 117 -2.76 5.68 -7.07
C ILE A 117 -3.66 4.49 -7.38
N ARG A 118 -4.46 4.02 -6.41
CA ARG A 118 -5.50 2.99 -6.60
C ARG A 118 -6.63 3.53 -7.47
N GLY A 119 -7.46 2.66 -7.96
CA GLY A 119 -8.66 2.99 -8.71
C GLY A 119 -9.09 1.84 -9.62
N PRO A 120 -10.24 1.97 -10.27
CA PRO A 120 -10.86 0.87 -10.99
C PRO A 120 -9.98 0.34 -12.11
N LYS A 121 -10.08 -0.98 -12.32
CA LYS A 121 -9.40 -1.68 -13.42
C LYS A 121 -9.66 -0.99 -14.77
N GLY A 122 -8.60 -0.84 -15.57
CA GLY A 122 -8.65 -0.19 -16.88
C GLY A 122 -8.52 1.33 -16.85
N SER A 123 -8.62 1.96 -15.66
CA SER A 123 -8.33 3.40 -15.55
C SER A 123 -6.83 3.67 -15.61
N THR A 124 -6.48 4.89 -16.00
CA THR A 124 -5.09 5.30 -16.18
C THR A 124 -4.65 6.23 -15.07
N VAL A 125 -3.44 6.04 -14.56
CA VAL A 125 -2.77 6.94 -13.63
C VAL A 125 -1.46 7.41 -14.21
N GLN A 126 -1.15 8.68 -14.02
CA GLN A 126 0.16 9.25 -14.32
C GLN A 126 0.95 9.45 -13.04
N LEU A 127 2.20 9.08 -13.06
CA LEU A 127 3.13 9.28 -11.96
C LEU A 127 4.29 10.13 -12.44
N GLN A 128 4.64 11.15 -11.69
CA GLN A 128 5.90 11.85 -11.85
C GLN A 128 6.91 11.22 -10.91
N VAL A 129 7.95 10.65 -11.49
CA VAL A 129 8.92 9.81 -10.79
C VAL A 129 10.31 10.38 -10.95
N VAL A 130 11.05 10.40 -9.85
CA VAL A 130 12.46 10.78 -9.80
C VAL A 130 13.26 9.55 -9.41
N GLY A 131 14.26 9.19 -10.20
CA GLY A 131 15.15 8.06 -9.90
C GLY A 131 15.96 8.29 -8.62
N ALA A 132 16.41 7.21 -7.97
CA ALA A 132 17.18 7.30 -6.72
C ALA A 132 18.52 8.04 -6.89
N ASP A 133 19.14 7.90 -8.06
CA ASP A 133 20.46 8.44 -8.37
C ASP A 133 20.39 9.75 -9.20
N ALA A 134 19.19 10.27 -9.42
CA ALA A 134 18.98 11.42 -10.27
C ALA A 134 18.78 12.68 -9.43
N ASP A 135 19.45 13.76 -9.81
CA ASP A 135 19.16 15.11 -9.34
C ASP A 135 17.69 15.45 -9.62
N LYS A 136 17.10 16.34 -8.82
CA LYS A 136 15.68 16.74 -8.90
C LYS A 136 15.21 17.15 -10.31
N GLU A 137 16.13 17.46 -11.21
CA GLU A 137 15.86 17.90 -12.58
C GLU A 137 15.52 16.75 -13.55
N SER A 138 15.81 15.49 -13.21
CA SER A 138 15.51 14.35 -14.11
C SER A 138 14.20 13.64 -13.75
N SER A 139 13.14 14.39 -13.49
CA SER A 139 11.81 13.81 -13.30
C SER A 139 11.24 13.28 -14.63
N ARG A 140 10.74 12.04 -14.60
CA ARG A 140 10.05 11.43 -15.74
C ARG A 140 8.58 11.22 -15.44
N ARG A 141 7.74 11.42 -16.45
CA ARG A 141 6.32 11.10 -16.36
C ARG A 141 6.07 9.69 -16.87
N VAL A 142 5.42 8.88 -16.10
CA VAL A 142 5.08 7.50 -16.40
C VAL A 142 3.58 7.34 -16.36
N THR A 143 3.01 6.75 -17.40
CA THR A 143 1.57 6.46 -17.49
C THR A 143 1.37 4.96 -17.34
N ILE A 144 0.51 4.56 -16.40
CA ILE A 144 0.24 3.15 -16.08
C ILE A 144 -1.27 2.94 -16.11
N VAL A 145 -1.71 1.86 -16.75
CA VAL A 145 -3.09 1.40 -16.74
C VAL A 145 -3.27 0.47 -15.54
N ARG A 146 -4.24 0.78 -14.67
CA ARG A 146 -4.55 -0.01 -13.48
C ARG A 146 -5.14 -1.36 -13.86
N ASN A 147 -4.83 -2.38 -13.08
CA ASN A 147 -5.39 -3.71 -13.25
C ASN A 147 -5.61 -4.38 -11.89
N THR A 148 -6.33 -5.47 -11.89
CA THR A 148 -6.46 -6.34 -10.72
C THR A 148 -5.13 -7.04 -10.45
N ILE A 149 -4.65 -6.95 -9.23
CA ILE A 149 -3.39 -7.53 -8.76
C ILE A 149 -3.73 -8.57 -7.71
N LYS A 150 -3.29 -9.79 -7.92
CA LYS A 150 -3.41 -10.88 -6.94
C LYS A 150 -2.23 -10.84 -5.99
N LEU A 151 -2.50 -10.90 -4.69
CA LEU A 151 -1.49 -10.93 -3.63
C LEU A 151 -1.12 -12.39 -3.30
N GLU A 152 -0.61 -13.13 -4.30
CA GLU A 152 -0.32 -14.56 -4.17
C GLU A 152 0.72 -14.88 -3.08
N GLU A 153 1.59 -13.93 -2.77
CA GLU A 153 2.58 -14.08 -1.69
C GLU A 153 1.92 -14.16 -0.29
N GLN A 154 0.70 -13.66 -0.15
CA GLN A 154 -0.07 -13.69 1.11
C GLN A 154 -1.08 -14.83 1.16
N ALA A 155 -1.26 -15.54 0.05
CA ALA A 155 -2.14 -16.69 -0.01
C ALA A 155 -1.54 -17.90 0.73
N ALA A 156 -2.40 -18.70 1.33
CA ALA A 156 -1.98 -19.96 1.92
C ALA A 156 -1.32 -20.84 0.85
N GLN A 157 -0.11 -21.28 1.12
CA GLN A 157 0.65 -22.14 0.22
C GLN A 157 0.87 -23.50 0.88
N ALA A 158 0.57 -24.57 0.15
CA ALA A 158 0.89 -25.92 0.55
C ALA A 158 1.97 -26.49 -0.40
N LYS A 159 3.08 -26.93 0.17
CA LYS A 159 4.13 -27.63 -0.57
C LYS A 159 4.23 -29.06 -0.07
N VAL A 160 3.94 -30.03 -0.93
CA VAL A 160 4.14 -31.43 -0.60
C VAL A 160 5.66 -31.71 -0.61
N CYS A 161 6.21 -32.06 0.54
CA CYS A 161 7.59 -32.52 0.65
C CYS A 161 7.59 -34.04 0.70
N LEU A 162 8.01 -34.67 -0.37
CA LEU A 162 8.10 -36.15 -0.47
C LEU A 162 9.30 -36.74 0.29
N LEU A 163 10.21 -35.90 0.78
CA LEU A 163 11.48 -36.33 1.42
C LEU A 163 11.43 -36.30 2.96
N TYR A 164 10.41 -35.77 3.58
CA TYR A 164 10.32 -35.70 5.03
C TYR A 164 8.89 -35.92 5.49
N THR A 165 8.56 -37.12 5.87
CA THR A 165 7.39 -37.44 6.67
C THR A 165 7.79 -37.27 8.13
N SER A 166 7.39 -36.15 8.76
CA SER A 166 7.47 -36.05 10.22
C SER A 166 6.47 -37.08 10.78
N PRO A 167 6.92 -38.07 11.55
CA PRO A 167 6.00 -39.00 12.16
C PRO A 167 5.03 -38.22 13.06
N SER A 168 3.75 -38.48 12.92
CA SER A 168 2.75 -37.92 13.82
C SER A 168 3.08 -38.32 15.26
N PRO A 169 2.89 -37.46 16.26
CA PRO A 169 3.06 -37.81 17.67
C PRO A 169 2.24 -39.06 18.09
N ARG A 170 1.25 -39.47 17.29
CA ARG A 170 0.48 -40.70 17.47
C ARG A 170 1.19 -41.95 16.97
N ASP A 171 2.12 -41.80 16.04
CA ASP A 171 2.87 -42.94 15.46
C ASP A 171 4.08 -43.34 16.29
N CYS A 172 4.39 -42.58 17.34
CA CYS A 172 5.48 -42.87 18.29
C CYS A 172 5.05 -43.77 19.49
N ARG A 173 3.92 -44.43 19.40
CA ARG A 173 3.51 -45.46 20.36
C ARG A 173 3.70 -46.86 19.76
N LEU A 174 4.89 -47.37 19.92
CA LEU A 174 5.16 -48.79 20.03
C LEU A 174 5.91 -49.03 21.32
#